data_92f1b490331ef463831a6ea291ddda0b
#
_entry.id   92f1b490331ef463831a6ea291ddda0b
#
_cell.length_a   1.000
_cell.length_b   1.000
_cell.length_c   1.000
_cell.angle_alpha   90.00
_cell.angle_beta   90.00
_cell.angle_gamma   90.00
#
_symmetry.space_group_name_H-M   'P 1'
#
loop_
_entity.id
_entity.type
_entity.pdbx_description
1 polymer ?
#
loop_
_entity_poly.entity_id
_entity_poly.type
_entity_poly.pdbx_seq_one_letter_code
_entity_poly.pdbx_strand_id
1 'polypeptide(L)'
;AMAALLEKMGPSILVTHSMGGTIGWRTPFRTDKVKAIIAFEPGGSPFIFPEGEVPEPVPTLYDPVKAQAMGVPLESFLALTKLPMVLFYGDHISDGTTDEIGPDKWRSEFMMAKEFVSCVNRHGGMAEIVHLPDLGIKGNTHFLMADKNNEVIAGLMADWLSAKGLS
;
A
#
# COMPACT_ATOMS: atom_id res chain seq x y z
N ALA A 1 13.49 2.94 -14.03
CA ALA A 1 13.99 4.16 -13.38
C ALA A 1 14.31 3.91 -11.90
N MET A 2 13.34 3.57 -11.01
CA MET A 2 13.57 3.43 -9.55
C MET A 2 14.65 2.39 -9.23
N ALA A 3 14.58 1.17 -9.75
CA ALA A 3 15.61 0.16 -9.53
C ALA A 3 17.02 0.65 -9.91
N ALA A 4 17.16 1.33 -11.06
CA ALA A 4 18.45 1.90 -11.47
C ALA A 4 18.96 3.02 -10.56
N LEU A 5 18.05 3.76 -9.89
CA LEU A 5 18.42 4.72 -8.86
C LEU A 5 18.96 4.00 -7.62
N LEU A 6 18.27 2.96 -7.16
CA LEU A 6 18.68 2.19 -5.99
C LEU A 6 20.01 1.47 -6.19
N GLU A 7 20.32 1.02 -7.40
CA GLU A 7 21.64 0.45 -7.71
C GLU A 7 22.78 1.46 -7.49
N LYS A 8 22.50 2.76 -7.63
CA LYS A 8 23.46 3.85 -7.37
C LYS A 8 23.48 4.28 -5.91
N MET A 9 22.33 4.29 -5.25
CA MET A 9 22.19 4.76 -3.86
C MET A 9 22.50 3.67 -2.83
N GLY A 10 22.35 2.41 -3.21
CA GLY A 10 22.44 1.28 -2.28
C GLY A 10 21.09 0.93 -1.62
N PRO A 11 21.14 0.03 -0.61
CA PRO A 11 19.95 -0.45 0.08
C PRO A 11 19.12 0.69 0.68
N SER A 12 17.81 0.72 0.40
CA SER A 12 16.94 1.83 0.78
C SER A 12 15.53 1.36 1.12
N ILE A 13 14.82 2.12 1.93
CA ILE A 13 13.40 1.96 2.20
C ILE A 13 12.64 2.79 1.17
N LEU A 14 11.62 2.20 0.54
CA LEU A 14 10.74 2.93 -0.36
C LEU A 14 9.55 3.48 0.42
N VAL A 15 9.42 4.79 0.43
CA VAL A 15 8.21 5.47 0.90
C VAL A 15 7.43 5.94 -0.32
N THR A 16 6.19 5.52 -0.44
CA THR A 16 5.32 5.84 -1.58
C THR A 16 4.01 6.45 -1.10
N HIS A 17 3.34 7.18 -1.99
CA HIS A 17 2.04 7.76 -1.72
C HIS A 17 1.14 7.59 -2.96
N SER A 18 -0.14 7.26 -2.74
CA SER A 18 -1.16 7.25 -3.77
C SER A 18 -0.76 6.35 -4.96
N MET A 19 -0.79 6.87 -6.18
CA MET A 19 -0.39 6.17 -7.41
C MET A 19 1.06 5.65 -7.38
N GLY A 20 1.91 6.19 -6.50
CA GLY A 20 3.27 5.71 -6.29
C GLY A 20 3.35 4.26 -5.78
N GLY A 21 2.28 3.72 -5.24
CA GLY A 21 2.20 2.32 -4.79
C GLY A 21 2.68 1.34 -5.86
N THR A 22 2.21 1.47 -7.11
CA THR A 22 2.67 0.60 -8.22
C THR A 22 4.18 0.63 -8.42
N ILE A 23 4.84 1.76 -8.22
CA ILE A 23 6.30 1.84 -8.30
C ILE A 23 6.90 1.05 -7.12
N GLY A 24 6.34 1.18 -5.93
CA GLY A 24 6.73 0.44 -4.73
C GLY A 24 6.71 -1.07 -4.99
N TRP A 25 5.54 -1.59 -5.42
CA TRP A 25 5.35 -3.03 -5.66
C TRP A 25 6.28 -3.60 -6.73
N ARG A 26 6.53 -2.87 -7.81
CA ARG A 26 7.27 -3.36 -8.99
C ARG A 26 8.77 -3.15 -8.92
N THR A 27 9.26 -2.32 -8.03
CA THR A 27 10.71 -2.07 -7.88
C THR A 27 11.46 -3.33 -7.43
N PRO A 28 10.98 -4.11 -6.43
CA PRO A 28 11.63 -5.34 -5.99
C PRO A 28 11.77 -6.43 -7.06
N PHE A 29 11.00 -6.37 -8.15
CA PHE A 29 11.15 -7.30 -9.27
C PHE A 29 12.49 -7.16 -10.03
N ARG A 30 13.20 -6.04 -9.81
CA ARG A 30 14.35 -5.65 -10.61
C ARG A 30 15.60 -5.32 -9.81
N THR A 31 15.51 -5.36 -8.48
CA THR A 31 16.64 -5.04 -7.59
C THR A 31 16.38 -5.61 -6.19
N ASP A 32 17.43 -6.03 -5.52
CA ASP A 32 17.44 -6.47 -4.13
C ASP A 32 17.73 -5.33 -3.14
N LYS A 33 17.83 -4.09 -3.64
CA LYS A 33 18.17 -2.92 -2.84
C LYS A 33 16.99 -2.35 -2.06
N VAL A 34 15.78 -2.83 -2.24
CA VAL A 34 14.63 -2.45 -1.42
C VAL A 34 14.69 -3.22 -0.11
N LYS A 35 14.68 -2.50 1.02
CA LYS A 35 14.70 -3.08 2.37
C LYS A 35 13.31 -3.18 3.01
N ALA A 36 12.44 -2.26 2.68
CA ALA A 36 11.05 -2.22 3.12
C ALA A 36 10.23 -1.33 2.19
N ILE A 37 8.91 -1.47 2.26
CA ILE A 37 7.97 -0.60 1.57
C ILE A 37 7.02 0.01 2.59
N ILE A 38 6.93 1.33 2.61
CA ILE A 38 5.94 2.10 3.35
C ILE A 38 5.06 2.81 2.33
N ALA A 39 3.77 2.53 2.33
CA ALA A 39 2.85 3.11 1.38
C ALA A 39 1.77 3.90 2.13
N PHE A 40 1.70 5.19 1.86
CA PHE A 40 0.64 6.06 2.36
C PHE A 40 -0.49 6.11 1.35
N GLU A 41 -1.69 5.70 1.77
CA GLU A 41 -2.91 5.70 0.94
C GLU A 41 -2.65 5.21 -0.50
N PRO A 42 -2.05 4.01 -0.68
CA PRO A 42 -1.84 3.51 -2.04
C PRO A 42 -3.19 3.31 -2.72
N GLY A 43 -3.31 3.83 -3.94
CA GLY A 43 -4.54 3.76 -4.72
C GLY A 43 -4.44 4.56 -6.03
N GLY A 44 -5.44 4.41 -6.90
CA GLY A 44 -5.44 5.05 -8.23
C GLY A 44 -4.43 4.43 -9.20
N SER A 45 -3.81 3.32 -8.82
CA SER A 45 -2.92 2.50 -9.65
C SER A 45 -3.06 1.03 -9.25
N PRO A 46 -2.80 0.07 -10.15
CA PRO A 46 -3.09 -1.33 -9.88
C PRO A 46 -2.34 -1.90 -8.69
N PHE A 47 -3.05 -2.58 -7.80
CA PHE A 47 -2.47 -3.58 -6.93
C PHE A 47 -2.08 -4.81 -7.74
N ILE A 48 -1.08 -5.54 -7.30
CA ILE A 48 -0.56 -6.69 -8.05
C ILE A 48 -0.80 -7.99 -7.30
N PHE A 49 -1.13 -9.03 -8.06
CA PHE A 49 -1.41 -10.37 -7.55
C PHE A 49 -0.72 -11.40 -8.44
N PRO A 50 -0.51 -12.64 -7.98
CA PRO A 50 -0.11 -13.71 -8.89
C PRO A 50 -1.14 -13.89 -10.01
N GLU A 51 -0.69 -14.23 -11.22
CA GLU A 51 -1.59 -14.67 -12.30
C GLU A 51 -2.47 -15.81 -11.79
N GLY A 52 -3.78 -15.70 -12.00
CA GLY A 52 -4.77 -16.67 -11.50
C GLY A 52 -5.28 -16.41 -10.08
N GLU A 53 -4.71 -15.45 -9.33
CA GLU A 53 -5.18 -15.04 -8.01
C GLU A 53 -5.64 -13.58 -7.97
N VAL A 54 -5.84 -12.94 -9.11
CA VAL A 54 -6.36 -11.57 -9.19
C VAL A 54 -7.80 -11.59 -8.65
N PRO A 55 -8.11 -10.82 -7.59
CA PRO A 55 -9.45 -10.82 -7.03
C PRO A 55 -10.46 -10.15 -7.97
N GLU A 56 -11.72 -10.45 -7.76
CA GLU A 56 -12.81 -9.76 -8.43
C GLU A 56 -12.78 -8.25 -8.06
N PRO A 57 -13.14 -7.38 -9.00
CA PRO A 57 -13.19 -5.95 -8.74
C PRO A 57 -14.17 -5.62 -7.62
N VAL A 58 -13.76 -4.73 -6.71
CA VAL A 58 -14.66 -4.20 -5.67
C VAL A 58 -15.69 -3.28 -6.35
N PRO A 59 -17.00 -3.59 -6.26
CA PRO A 59 -18.01 -2.75 -6.88
C PRO A 59 -18.03 -1.34 -6.31
N THR A 60 -18.20 -0.36 -7.17
CA THR A 60 -18.39 1.06 -6.81
C THR A 60 -19.61 1.63 -7.55
N LEU A 61 -20.16 2.71 -7.02
CA LEU A 61 -21.26 3.42 -7.64
C LEU A 61 -20.89 3.92 -9.06
N TYR A 62 -19.64 4.31 -9.24
CA TYR A 62 -19.11 4.80 -10.51
C TYR A 62 -17.92 3.95 -10.93
N ASP A 63 -18.17 3.01 -11.86
CA ASP A 63 -17.20 1.99 -12.27
C ASP A 63 -15.76 2.49 -12.58
N PRO A 64 -15.57 3.64 -13.26
CA PRO A 64 -14.22 4.16 -13.53
C PRO A 64 -13.36 4.47 -12.30
N VAL A 65 -13.94 4.63 -11.11
CA VAL A 65 -13.19 4.94 -9.89
C VAL A 65 -12.84 3.72 -9.04
N LYS A 66 -13.29 2.52 -9.42
CA LYS A 66 -12.98 1.29 -8.70
C LYS A 66 -11.48 1.01 -8.66
N ALA A 67 -11.03 0.39 -7.57
CA ALA A 67 -9.66 -0.07 -7.44
C ALA A 67 -9.27 -1.01 -8.57
N GLN A 68 -8.04 -0.87 -9.04
CA GLN A 68 -7.49 -1.68 -10.10
C GLN A 68 -6.60 -2.79 -9.51
N ALA A 69 -6.68 -3.98 -10.12
CA ALA A 69 -5.80 -5.09 -9.83
C ALA A 69 -5.23 -5.66 -11.12
N MET A 70 -4.02 -6.20 -11.06
CA MET A 70 -3.39 -6.86 -12.22
C MET A 70 -2.61 -8.09 -11.81
N GLY A 71 -2.61 -9.11 -12.68
CA GLY A 71 -1.78 -10.29 -12.55
C GLY A 71 -0.33 -10.03 -12.93
N VAL A 72 0.58 -10.66 -12.20
CA VAL A 72 2.00 -10.74 -12.52
C VAL A 72 2.47 -12.18 -12.35
N PRO A 73 3.55 -12.62 -13.04
CA PRO A 73 4.12 -13.94 -12.80
C PRO A 73 4.40 -14.17 -11.32
N LEU A 74 4.08 -15.37 -10.81
CA LEU A 74 4.25 -15.73 -9.39
C LEU A 74 5.68 -15.44 -8.90
N GLU A 75 6.70 -15.76 -9.70
CA GLU A 75 8.10 -15.50 -9.35
C GLU A 75 8.36 -14.01 -9.09
N SER A 76 7.77 -13.12 -9.89
CA SER A 76 7.86 -11.68 -9.67
C SER A 76 7.15 -11.27 -8.38
N PHE A 77 5.94 -11.79 -8.14
CA PHE A 77 5.18 -11.50 -6.92
C PHE A 77 5.93 -11.93 -5.65
N LEU A 78 6.60 -13.08 -5.68
CA LEU A 78 7.38 -13.59 -4.54
C LEU A 78 8.55 -12.67 -4.14
N ALA A 79 8.97 -11.72 -4.98
CA ALA A 79 9.93 -10.70 -4.56
C ALA A 79 9.38 -9.81 -3.44
N LEU A 80 8.06 -9.59 -3.38
CA LEU A 80 7.42 -8.80 -2.32
C LEU A 80 7.37 -9.53 -0.97
N THR A 81 7.27 -10.85 -1.00
CA THR A 81 7.16 -11.64 0.25
C THR A 81 8.45 -11.63 1.07
N LYS A 82 9.55 -11.18 0.48
CA LYS A 82 10.87 -11.08 1.14
C LYS A 82 11.06 -9.78 1.92
N LEU A 83 10.11 -8.86 1.84
CA LEU A 83 10.23 -7.50 2.36
C LEU A 83 9.14 -7.22 3.39
N PRO A 84 9.46 -6.59 4.53
CA PRO A 84 8.44 -6.01 5.38
C PRO A 84 7.76 -4.86 4.65
N MET A 85 6.44 -4.79 4.79
CA MET A 85 5.62 -3.80 4.09
C MET A 85 4.50 -3.31 5.01
N VAL A 86 4.26 -1.99 5.01
CA VAL A 86 3.11 -1.40 5.70
C VAL A 86 2.38 -0.41 4.80
N LEU A 87 1.06 -0.50 4.83
CA LEU A 87 0.16 0.41 4.15
C LEU A 87 -0.60 1.21 5.20
N PHE A 88 -0.42 2.52 5.20
CA PHE A 88 -1.15 3.44 6.08
C PHE A 88 -2.36 4.01 5.35
N TYR A 89 -3.52 3.94 6.00
CA TYR A 89 -4.76 4.54 5.52
C TYR A 89 -5.33 5.50 6.56
N GLY A 90 -5.77 6.66 6.11
CA GLY A 90 -6.39 7.70 6.92
C GLY A 90 -7.87 7.46 7.16
N ASP A 91 -8.56 8.56 7.41
CA ASP A 91 -10.01 8.61 7.63
C ASP A 91 -10.73 8.89 6.29
N HIS A 92 -12.03 9.17 6.34
CA HIS A 92 -12.88 9.45 5.16
C HIS A 92 -13.02 8.27 4.18
N ILE A 93 -12.80 7.05 4.66
CA ILE A 93 -13.08 5.80 3.96
C ILE A 93 -14.42 5.28 4.46
N SER A 94 -15.37 5.10 3.57
CA SER A 94 -16.70 4.60 3.94
C SER A 94 -16.65 3.12 4.35
N ASP A 95 -17.38 2.77 5.41
CA ASP A 95 -17.53 1.37 5.85
C ASP A 95 -18.39 0.53 4.89
N GLY A 96 -19.24 1.18 4.09
CA GLY A 96 -20.14 0.55 3.13
C GLY A 96 -20.26 1.36 1.84
N THR A 97 -21.11 0.88 0.94
CA THR A 97 -21.41 1.63 -0.28
C THR A 97 -22.00 3.00 0.07
N THR A 98 -21.56 4.02 -0.64
CA THR A 98 -22.00 5.40 -0.48
C THR A 98 -22.29 6.02 -1.84
N ASP A 99 -23.13 7.04 -1.89
CA ASP A 99 -23.42 7.83 -3.08
C ASP A 99 -22.40 8.94 -3.36
N GLU A 100 -21.38 9.05 -2.50
CA GLU A 100 -20.28 9.98 -2.68
C GLU A 100 -19.11 9.29 -3.42
N ILE A 101 -18.76 9.80 -4.59
CA ILE A 101 -17.74 9.20 -5.48
C ILE A 101 -16.36 9.07 -4.79
N GLY A 102 -15.94 10.08 -4.05
CA GLY A 102 -14.64 10.09 -3.38
C GLY A 102 -14.53 9.01 -2.30
N PRO A 103 -15.39 9.03 -1.27
CA PRO A 103 -15.43 7.99 -0.24
C PRO A 103 -15.62 6.59 -0.78
N ASP A 104 -16.47 6.38 -1.81
CA ASP A 104 -16.70 5.06 -2.41
C ASP A 104 -15.45 4.57 -3.18
N LYS A 105 -14.75 5.46 -3.87
CA LYS A 105 -13.45 5.14 -4.47
C LYS A 105 -12.46 4.64 -3.41
N TRP A 106 -12.28 5.39 -2.32
CA TRP A 106 -11.29 5.03 -1.30
C TRP A 106 -11.71 3.79 -0.52
N ARG A 107 -13.01 3.52 -0.35
CA ARG A 107 -13.51 2.23 0.13
C ARG A 107 -13.04 1.08 -0.77
N SER A 108 -13.19 1.22 -2.09
CA SER A 108 -12.75 0.22 -3.06
C SER A 108 -11.23 -0.01 -3.00
N GLU A 109 -10.44 1.07 -2.94
CA GLU A 109 -8.98 0.99 -2.84
C GLU A 109 -8.55 0.29 -1.53
N PHE A 110 -9.19 0.64 -0.41
CA PHE A 110 -8.89 0.04 0.89
C PHE A 110 -9.26 -1.45 0.96
N MET A 111 -10.39 -1.83 0.38
CA MET A 111 -10.77 -3.25 0.27
C MET A 111 -9.77 -4.02 -0.59
N MET A 112 -9.36 -3.48 -1.73
CA MET A 112 -8.34 -4.09 -2.59
C MET A 112 -6.99 -4.18 -1.89
N ALA A 113 -6.62 -3.19 -1.09
CA ALA A 113 -5.42 -3.23 -0.27
C ALA A 113 -5.44 -4.37 0.75
N LYS A 114 -6.59 -4.63 1.37
CA LYS A 114 -6.76 -5.79 2.29
C LYS A 114 -6.55 -7.12 1.56
N GLU A 115 -7.11 -7.26 0.36
CA GLU A 115 -6.89 -8.45 -0.48
C GLU A 115 -5.42 -8.60 -0.87
N PHE A 116 -4.76 -7.51 -1.24
CA PHE A 116 -3.35 -7.50 -1.56
C PHE A 116 -2.48 -7.93 -0.38
N VAL A 117 -2.66 -7.34 0.80
CA VAL A 117 -1.93 -7.69 2.01
C VAL A 117 -2.18 -9.16 2.40
N SER A 118 -3.43 -9.60 2.33
CA SER A 118 -3.80 -11.00 2.56
C SER A 118 -3.07 -11.93 1.58
N CYS A 119 -3.02 -11.58 0.30
CA CYS A 119 -2.34 -12.37 -0.72
C CYS A 119 -0.81 -12.43 -0.46
N VAL A 120 -0.17 -11.30 -0.18
CA VAL A 120 1.27 -11.26 0.17
C VAL A 120 1.56 -12.19 1.35
N ASN A 121 0.73 -12.15 2.39
CA ASN A 121 0.93 -12.94 3.61
C ASN A 121 0.63 -14.44 3.40
N ARG A 122 -0.37 -14.81 2.57
CA ARG A 122 -0.60 -16.21 2.18
C ARG A 122 0.61 -16.82 1.47
N HIS A 123 1.37 -16.03 0.74
CA HIS A 123 2.61 -16.44 0.08
C HIS A 123 3.86 -16.31 0.97
N GLY A 124 3.67 -16.17 2.30
CA GLY A 124 4.76 -16.14 3.28
C GLY A 124 5.41 -14.77 3.48
N GLY A 125 4.74 -13.69 3.06
CA GLY A 125 5.23 -12.33 3.23
C GLY A 125 4.91 -11.71 4.58
N MET A 126 5.29 -10.45 4.74
CA MET A 126 5.16 -9.65 5.98
C MET A 126 4.55 -8.28 5.64
N ALA A 127 3.29 -8.28 5.21
CA ALA A 127 2.56 -7.06 4.88
C ALA A 127 1.54 -6.73 5.97
N GLU A 128 1.40 -5.45 6.29
CA GLU A 128 0.51 -4.94 7.34
C GLU A 128 -0.32 -3.76 6.81
N ILE A 129 -1.51 -3.58 7.36
CA ILE A 129 -2.31 -2.37 7.17
C ILE A 129 -2.43 -1.67 8.53
N VAL A 130 -2.18 -0.38 8.54
CA VAL A 130 -2.47 0.53 9.64
C VAL A 130 -3.57 1.47 9.18
N HIS A 131 -4.78 1.24 9.64
CA HIS A 131 -5.92 2.12 9.44
C HIS A 131 -6.01 3.05 10.66
N LEU A 132 -5.73 4.33 10.47
CA LEU A 132 -5.59 5.30 11.57
C LEU A 132 -6.82 5.39 12.47
N PRO A 133 -8.07 5.35 11.95
CA PRO A 133 -9.27 5.32 12.79
C PRO A 133 -9.30 4.16 13.79
N ASP A 134 -8.74 2.99 13.45
CA ASP A 134 -8.70 1.83 14.35
C ASP A 134 -7.77 2.08 15.56
N LEU A 135 -6.83 3.02 15.42
CA LEU A 135 -5.96 3.51 16.50
C LEU A 135 -6.54 4.72 17.23
N GLY A 136 -7.79 5.13 16.91
CA GLY A 136 -8.41 6.33 17.47
C GLY A 136 -7.92 7.65 16.86
N ILE A 137 -7.11 7.59 15.79
CA ILE A 137 -6.58 8.76 15.08
C ILE A 137 -7.52 9.05 13.91
N LYS A 138 -8.23 10.18 13.99
CA LYS A 138 -9.29 10.55 13.06
C LYS A 138 -9.03 11.89 12.37
N GLY A 139 -9.74 12.09 11.24
CA GLY A 139 -9.72 13.33 10.45
C GLY A 139 -8.53 13.45 9.50
N ASN A 140 -7.72 12.41 9.36
CA ASN A 140 -6.63 12.38 8.39
C ASN A 140 -7.17 12.27 6.97
N THR A 141 -6.62 13.10 6.10
CA THR A 141 -6.96 13.14 4.67
C THR A 141 -6.10 12.17 3.88
N HIS A 142 -6.30 12.14 2.55
CA HIS A 142 -5.42 11.41 1.63
C HIS A 142 -3.93 11.83 1.73
N PHE A 143 -3.65 12.99 2.29
CA PHE A 143 -2.29 13.51 2.44
C PHE A 143 -1.83 13.45 3.90
N LEU A 144 -1.79 12.25 4.49
CA LEU A 144 -1.41 11.99 5.88
C LEU A 144 -0.16 12.75 6.32
N MET A 145 0.81 12.85 5.41
CA MET A 145 2.09 13.54 5.66
C MET A 145 1.98 15.07 5.70
N ALA A 146 0.86 15.63 5.25
CA ALA A 146 0.60 17.07 5.22
C ALA A 146 -0.48 17.51 6.23
N ASP A 147 -1.12 16.58 6.91
CA ASP A 147 -2.11 16.87 7.92
C ASP A 147 -1.47 17.45 9.19
N LYS A 148 -2.27 18.10 10.02
CA LYS A 148 -1.78 18.80 11.24
C LYS A 148 -1.11 17.88 12.26
N ASN A 149 -1.43 16.59 12.24
CA ASN A 149 -0.89 15.55 13.11
C ASN A 149 0.20 14.70 12.42
N ASN A 150 0.85 15.23 11.39
CA ASN A 150 1.87 14.50 10.61
C ASN A 150 3.03 13.98 11.48
N GLU A 151 3.34 14.63 12.60
CA GLU A 151 4.34 14.14 13.56
C GLU A 151 3.91 12.80 14.21
N VAL A 152 2.61 12.64 14.50
CA VAL A 152 2.07 11.37 14.99
C VAL A 152 2.22 10.27 13.93
N ILE A 153 1.93 10.60 12.67
CA ILE A 153 2.10 9.65 11.55
C ILE A 153 3.57 9.27 11.35
N ALA A 154 4.47 10.25 11.44
CA ALA A 154 5.91 10.01 11.39
C ALA A 154 6.39 9.13 12.57
N GLY A 155 5.82 9.31 13.76
CA GLY A 155 6.06 8.45 14.93
C GLY A 155 5.66 7.00 14.66
N LEU A 156 4.44 6.76 14.17
CA LEU A 156 3.98 5.41 13.82
C LEU A 156 4.89 4.73 12.78
N MET A 157 5.34 5.49 11.79
CA MET A 157 6.30 4.99 10.79
C MET A 157 7.63 4.62 11.44
N ALA A 158 8.17 5.47 12.31
CA ALA A 158 9.44 5.24 13.01
C ALA A 158 9.35 4.01 13.94
N ASP A 159 8.26 3.87 14.69
CA ASP A 159 8.00 2.72 15.56
C ASP A 159 7.93 1.41 14.75
N TRP A 160 7.24 1.44 13.61
CA TRP A 160 7.18 0.29 12.71
C TRP A 160 8.56 -0.09 12.17
N LEU A 161 9.36 0.88 11.71
CA LEU A 161 10.73 0.66 11.24
C LEU A 161 11.60 0.05 12.35
N SER A 162 11.51 0.59 13.55
CA SER A 162 12.24 0.08 14.72
C SER A 162 11.86 -1.37 15.04
N ALA A 163 10.56 -1.69 15.00
CA ALA A 163 10.05 -3.05 15.23
C ALA A 163 10.54 -4.05 14.16
N LYS A 164 10.88 -3.57 12.94
CA LYS A 164 11.46 -4.39 11.87
C LYS A 164 13.00 -4.39 11.87
N GLY A 165 13.65 -3.70 12.82
CA GLY A 165 15.10 -3.59 12.86
C GLY A 165 15.70 -2.77 11.72
N LEU A 166 14.98 -1.76 11.25
CA LEU A 166 15.31 -0.91 10.10
C LEU A 166 15.57 0.55 10.48
N SER A 167 15.69 0.85 11.78
CA SER A 167 15.99 2.19 12.32
C SER A 167 17.50 2.45 12.36
#